data_1c2cf15fa842200a5cbd0b64244a70c0
#
_entry.id   1c2cf15fa842200a5cbd0b64244a70c0
#
_cell.length_a   1.000
_cell.length_b   1.000
_cell.length_c   1.000
_cell.angle_alpha   90.00
_cell.angle_beta   90.00
_cell.angle_gamma   90.00
#
_symmetry.space_group_name_H-M   'P 1'
#
loop_
_entity.id
_entity.type
_entity.pdbx_description
1 polymer ?
#
loop_
_entity_poly.entity_id
_entity_poly.type
_entity_poly.pdbx_seq_one_letter_code
_entity_poly.pdbx_strand_id
1 'polypeptide(L)'
;HRPAARLVYGTLNALALRKMDALVCVSGAMREKYAARNFRRGRLFSVYNGADMDAPRSKMRREDFLAAHGIPAAPGDILAGTAARFDAVKDLSTMLRGFAAAAKKEPRLRLLLAGAGAEEEMLRTLAKELGVSDRVHFTGWLDDTEALYASLDICLLTSLSETFPYALTDAAKYRVPVIATAVGGVPELVENGVHGLLIAPGDTAALASDILTLSRDPALREKLGTALRARTAKEFSLSAMALREKEICRAVLSPRREIVIAGAYGCGNRGDELMLENLLRDGRAAAPECAVTVLSHRPKETARRFDVDSLYYLNVPAIRRRMKSARALVFGGGNLLQDATSRRS
;
A
#
# COMPACT_ATOMS: atom_id res chain seq x y z
N HIS A 1 -22.72 -1.98 -5.61
CA HIS A 1 -23.15 -0.61 -5.30
C HIS A 1 -23.77 0.04 -6.52
N ARG A 2 -24.94 0.69 -6.37
CA ARG A 2 -25.62 1.43 -7.44
C ARG A 2 -24.68 2.54 -7.98
N PRO A 3 -24.57 2.75 -9.31
CA PRO A 3 -23.65 3.74 -9.90
C PRO A 3 -23.79 5.16 -9.31
N ALA A 4 -25.02 5.59 -9.04
CA ALA A 4 -25.31 6.88 -8.43
C ALA A 4 -24.73 7.04 -7.01
N ALA A 5 -24.81 6.00 -6.17
CA ALA A 5 -24.22 6.03 -4.83
C ALA A 5 -22.70 6.15 -4.89
N ARG A 6 -22.05 5.48 -5.84
CA ARG A 6 -20.60 5.55 -6.06
C ARG A 6 -20.14 6.95 -6.46
N LEU A 7 -20.94 7.65 -7.27
CA LEU A 7 -20.66 9.04 -7.67
C LEU A 7 -20.80 9.99 -6.49
N VAL A 8 -21.89 9.87 -5.70
CA VAL A 8 -22.14 10.70 -4.52
C VAL A 8 -21.05 10.51 -3.47
N TYR A 9 -20.74 9.26 -3.11
CA TYR A 9 -19.65 8.99 -2.15
C TYR A 9 -18.29 9.47 -2.65
N GLY A 10 -18.00 9.31 -3.94
CA GLY A 10 -16.76 9.80 -4.55
C GLY A 10 -16.62 11.31 -4.47
N THR A 11 -17.71 12.05 -4.72
CA THR A 11 -17.74 13.52 -4.66
C THR A 11 -17.60 14.02 -3.24
N LEU A 12 -18.37 13.45 -2.29
CA LEU A 12 -18.28 13.80 -0.88
C LEU A 12 -16.89 13.52 -0.31
N ASN A 13 -16.31 12.38 -0.64
CA ASN A 13 -14.94 12.04 -0.25
C ASN A 13 -13.93 13.05 -0.80
N ALA A 14 -14.02 13.41 -2.08
CA ALA A 14 -13.14 14.39 -2.69
C ALA A 14 -13.25 15.79 -2.02
N LEU A 15 -14.45 16.20 -1.63
CA LEU A 15 -14.67 17.46 -0.92
C LEU A 15 -14.13 17.41 0.51
N ALA A 16 -14.34 16.30 1.23
CA ALA A 16 -13.83 16.10 2.58
C ALA A 16 -12.30 16.13 2.58
N LEU A 17 -11.66 15.39 1.67
CA LEU A 17 -10.20 15.30 1.56
C LEU A 17 -9.54 16.66 1.30
N ARG A 18 -10.22 17.61 0.63
CA ARG A 18 -9.69 18.97 0.41
C ARG A 18 -9.55 19.78 1.70
N LYS A 19 -10.32 19.45 2.74
CA LYS A 19 -10.30 20.14 4.04
C LYS A 19 -9.36 19.50 5.06
N MET A 20 -8.84 18.30 4.77
CA MET A 20 -7.96 17.58 5.68
C MET A 20 -6.56 18.19 5.71
N ASP A 21 -6.00 18.27 6.90
CA ASP A 21 -4.63 18.75 7.11
C ASP A 21 -3.59 17.74 6.66
N ALA A 22 -3.88 16.46 6.77
CA ALA A 22 -3.06 15.36 6.31
C ALA A 22 -3.92 14.18 5.88
N LEU A 23 -3.41 13.36 4.97
CA LEU A 23 -3.99 12.08 4.59
C LEU A 23 -2.96 10.99 4.80
N VAL A 24 -3.33 9.99 5.57
CA VAL A 24 -2.53 8.78 5.80
C VAL A 24 -3.09 7.66 4.92
N CYS A 25 -2.24 7.07 4.12
CA CYS A 25 -2.56 5.97 3.23
C CYS A 25 -1.93 4.68 3.75
N VAL A 26 -2.60 3.54 3.56
CA VAL A 26 -2.11 2.24 4.05
C VAL A 26 -1.08 1.58 3.13
N SER A 27 -0.71 2.25 2.03
CA SER A 27 0.36 1.82 1.13
C SER A 27 0.92 3.01 0.34
N GLY A 28 2.13 2.86 -0.19
CA GLY A 28 2.76 3.82 -1.10
C GLY A 28 1.97 3.95 -2.41
N ALA A 29 1.50 2.83 -2.97
CA ALA A 29 0.65 2.82 -4.17
C ALA A 29 -0.63 3.65 -3.97
N MET A 30 -1.26 3.54 -2.79
CA MET A 30 -2.43 4.37 -2.46
C MET A 30 -2.03 5.85 -2.32
N ARG A 31 -0.90 6.15 -1.69
CA ARG A 31 -0.37 7.51 -1.58
C ARG A 31 -0.13 8.14 -2.95
N GLU A 32 0.50 7.43 -3.89
CA GLU A 32 0.74 7.93 -5.25
C GLU A 32 -0.58 8.19 -6.00
N LYS A 33 -1.59 7.33 -5.83
CA LYS A 33 -2.93 7.54 -6.39
C LYS A 33 -3.57 8.85 -5.93
N TYR A 34 -3.40 9.21 -4.65
CA TYR A 34 -3.90 10.48 -4.13
C TYR A 34 -3.01 11.67 -4.51
N ALA A 35 -1.70 11.49 -4.61
CA ALA A 35 -0.77 12.50 -5.11
C ALA A 35 -1.11 12.91 -6.55
N ALA A 36 -1.41 11.94 -7.42
CA ALA A 36 -1.83 12.18 -8.81
C ALA A 36 -3.14 12.98 -8.93
N ARG A 37 -3.98 12.98 -7.87
CA ARG A 37 -5.23 13.75 -7.79
C ARG A 37 -5.07 15.17 -7.23
N ASN A 38 -3.86 15.73 -7.27
CA ASN A 38 -3.52 17.06 -6.74
C ASN A 38 -3.71 17.22 -5.22
N PHE A 39 -3.65 16.12 -4.46
CA PHE A 39 -3.49 16.25 -3.03
C PHE A 39 -2.08 16.73 -2.73
N ARG A 40 -1.90 17.66 -1.78
CA ARG A 40 -0.57 18.22 -1.47
C ARG A 40 0.39 17.13 -1.01
N ARG A 41 1.51 16.92 -1.71
CA ARG A 41 2.47 15.85 -1.44
C ARG A 41 3.02 15.89 -0.01
N GLY A 42 3.31 17.07 0.52
CA GLY A 42 3.83 17.23 1.87
C GLY A 42 2.88 16.82 3.00
N ARG A 43 1.60 16.54 2.67
CA ARG A 43 0.58 16.09 3.62
C ARG A 43 0.08 14.69 3.37
N LEU A 44 0.70 13.99 2.46
CA LEU A 44 0.43 12.58 2.16
C LEU A 44 1.47 11.70 2.84
N PHE A 45 1.02 10.85 3.72
CA PHE A 45 1.86 9.91 4.44
C PHE A 45 1.45 8.48 4.10
N SER A 46 2.38 7.55 4.27
CA SER A 46 2.09 6.11 4.22
C SER A 46 2.36 5.52 5.59
N VAL A 47 1.39 4.71 6.06
CA VAL A 47 1.53 3.84 7.22
C VAL A 47 0.97 2.49 6.80
N TYR A 48 1.81 1.48 6.77
CA TYR A 48 1.38 0.13 6.44
C TYR A 48 0.58 -0.48 7.59
N ASN A 49 -0.37 -1.35 7.28
CA ASN A 49 -1.07 -2.12 8.29
C ASN A 49 -0.08 -2.98 9.06
N GLY A 50 -0.10 -2.86 10.38
CA GLY A 50 0.78 -3.63 11.26
C GLY A 50 0.22 -5.01 11.56
N ALA A 51 1.08 -6.03 11.53
CA ALA A 51 0.78 -7.36 12.01
C ALA A 51 1.34 -7.58 13.41
N ASP A 52 0.60 -8.27 14.26
CA ASP A 52 1.07 -8.70 15.57
C ASP A 52 1.95 -9.95 15.40
N MET A 53 3.23 -9.73 15.19
CA MET A 53 4.20 -10.80 14.97
C MET A 53 4.63 -11.50 16.27
N ASP A 54 4.33 -10.90 17.42
CA ASP A 54 4.71 -11.35 18.75
C ASP A 54 3.53 -12.01 19.49
N ALA A 55 2.29 -11.85 18.99
CA ALA A 55 1.13 -12.53 19.56
C ALA A 55 1.32 -14.04 19.58
N PRO A 56 0.77 -14.72 20.58
CA PRO A 56 0.78 -16.17 20.66
C PRO A 56 0.25 -16.78 19.35
N ARG A 57 0.98 -17.75 18.82
CA ARG A 57 0.52 -18.49 17.64
C ARG A 57 -0.61 -19.44 18.02
N SER A 58 -1.46 -19.77 17.07
CA SER A 58 -2.47 -20.82 17.25
C SER A 58 -1.82 -22.08 17.81
N LYS A 59 -2.42 -22.64 18.84
CA LYS A 59 -2.02 -23.93 19.45
C LYS A 59 -2.67 -25.12 18.75
N MET A 60 -3.62 -24.86 17.85
CA MET A 60 -4.30 -25.90 17.08
C MET A 60 -3.31 -26.54 16.11
N ARG A 61 -3.15 -27.85 16.19
CA ARG A 61 -2.33 -28.60 15.27
C ARG A 61 -3.04 -28.71 13.92
N ARG A 62 -2.28 -28.88 12.86
CA ARG A 62 -2.80 -29.04 11.49
C ARG A 62 -3.84 -30.13 11.39
N GLU A 63 -3.58 -31.29 12.01
CA GLU A 63 -4.48 -32.44 11.99
C GLU A 63 -5.81 -32.13 12.68
N ASP A 64 -5.75 -31.42 13.81
CA ASP A 64 -6.94 -31.03 14.58
C ASP A 64 -7.80 -30.02 13.78
N PHE A 65 -7.15 -29.06 13.10
CA PHE A 65 -7.83 -28.11 12.22
C PHE A 65 -8.52 -28.83 11.05
N LEU A 66 -7.83 -29.73 10.39
CA LEU A 66 -8.38 -30.48 9.25
C LEU A 66 -9.55 -31.36 9.69
N ALA A 67 -9.42 -32.05 10.83
CA ALA A 67 -10.50 -32.89 11.38
C ALA A 67 -11.74 -32.05 11.75
N ALA A 68 -11.54 -30.90 12.43
CA ALA A 68 -12.63 -30.00 12.82
C ALA A 68 -13.43 -29.46 11.64
N HIS A 69 -12.81 -29.35 10.46
CA HIS A 69 -13.48 -28.87 9.24
C HIS A 69 -13.83 -29.99 8.26
N GLY A 70 -13.68 -31.26 8.65
CA GLY A 70 -14.00 -32.42 7.80
C GLY A 70 -13.16 -32.46 6.51
N ILE A 71 -11.91 -31.99 6.56
CA ILE A 71 -11.02 -31.93 5.41
C ILE A 71 -10.19 -33.21 5.34
N PRO A 72 -10.44 -34.10 4.34
CA PRO A 72 -9.64 -35.30 4.17
C PRO A 72 -8.25 -34.92 3.62
N ALA A 73 -7.23 -35.09 4.42
CA ALA A 73 -5.86 -34.91 3.98
C ALA A 73 -5.00 -36.09 4.47
N ALA A 74 -4.18 -36.59 3.57
CA ALA A 74 -3.21 -37.65 3.88
C ALA A 74 -1.90 -37.06 4.38
N PRO A 75 -1.10 -37.83 5.13
CA PRO A 75 0.28 -37.44 5.43
C PRO A 75 1.07 -37.15 4.14
N GLY A 76 1.67 -35.97 4.06
CA GLY A 76 2.39 -35.51 2.87
C GLY A 76 1.57 -34.72 1.85
N ASP A 77 0.27 -34.52 2.08
CA ASP A 77 -0.53 -33.58 1.29
C ASP A 77 -0.05 -32.14 1.50
N ILE A 78 -0.13 -31.37 0.42
CA ILE A 78 0.33 -29.97 0.37
C ILE A 78 -0.90 -29.08 0.34
N LEU A 79 -1.05 -28.28 1.39
CA LEU A 79 -2.19 -27.40 1.55
C LEU A 79 -1.88 -26.00 1.03
N ALA A 80 -2.49 -25.64 -0.10
CA ALA A 80 -2.53 -24.27 -0.58
C ALA A 80 -3.85 -23.61 -0.15
N GLY A 81 -3.87 -22.32 0.13
CA GLY A 81 -5.13 -21.70 0.53
C GLY A 81 -5.06 -20.23 0.88
N THR A 82 -6.22 -19.70 1.27
CA THR A 82 -6.39 -18.30 1.66
C THR A 82 -7.62 -18.12 2.54
N ALA A 83 -7.62 -17.04 3.34
CA ALA A 83 -8.84 -16.49 3.94
C ALA A 83 -9.25 -15.22 3.18
N ALA A 84 -10.45 -15.19 2.62
CA ALA A 84 -10.92 -14.08 1.82
C ALA A 84 -12.45 -13.99 1.79
N ARG A 85 -12.98 -12.81 1.46
CA ARG A 85 -14.38 -12.70 1.01
C ARG A 85 -14.50 -13.28 -0.39
N PHE A 86 -15.57 -13.97 -0.66
CA PHE A 86 -15.84 -14.53 -1.99
C PHE A 86 -16.56 -13.50 -2.86
N ASP A 87 -15.78 -12.54 -3.36
CA ASP A 87 -16.24 -11.47 -4.25
C ASP A 87 -15.29 -11.31 -5.46
N ALA A 88 -15.78 -10.66 -6.51
CA ALA A 88 -15.06 -10.50 -7.78
C ALA A 88 -13.68 -9.83 -7.65
N VAL A 89 -13.46 -9.02 -6.59
CA VAL A 89 -12.16 -8.36 -6.39
C VAL A 89 -11.08 -9.36 -5.97
N LYS A 90 -11.46 -10.45 -5.31
CA LYS A 90 -10.53 -11.50 -4.87
C LYS A 90 -10.14 -12.49 -5.97
N ASP A 91 -10.91 -12.51 -7.05
CA ASP A 91 -10.68 -13.36 -8.24
C ASP A 91 -10.30 -14.81 -7.91
N LEU A 92 -11.11 -15.42 -7.03
CA LEU A 92 -10.93 -16.82 -6.66
C LEU A 92 -11.14 -17.77 -7.83
N SER A 93 -11.77 -17.30 -8.91
CA SER A 93 -11.90 -18.05 -10.16
C SER A 93 -10.53 -18.32 -10.80
N THR A 94 -9.65 -17.31 -10.85
CA THR A 94 -8.26 -17.48 -11.30
C THR A 94 -7.51 -18.44 -10.37
N MET A 95 -7.73 -18.36 -9.05
CA MET A 95 -7.13 -19.28 -8.09
C MET A 95 -7.54 -20.74 -8.36
N LEU A 96 -8.83 -20.99 -8.52
CA LEU A 96 -9.34 -22.35 -8.83
C LEU A 96 -8.79 -22.90 -10.14
N ARG A 97 -8.72 -22.10 -11.20
CA ARG A 97 -8.20 -22.52 -12.51
C ARG A 97 -6.71 -22.84 -12.43
N GLY A 98 -5.92 -22.00 -11.78
CA GLY A 98 -4.48 -22.24 -11.58
C GLY A 98 -4.21 -23.46 -10.70
N PHE A 99 -4.96 -23.59 -9.61
CA PHE A 99 -4.90 -24.76 -8.74
C PHE A 99 -5.25 -26.05 -9.51
N ALA A 100 -6.35 -26.05 -10.27
CA ALA A 100 -6.78 -27.24 -11.05
C ALA A 100 -5.72 -27.66 -12.07
N ALA A 101 -5.07 -26.72 -12.74
CA ALA A 101 -3.97 -27.00 -13.66
C ALA A 101 -2.75 -27.62 -12.96
N ALA A 102 -2.41 -27.14 -11.76
CA ALA A 102 -1.35 -27.69 -10.94
C ALA A 102 -1.71 -29.06 -10.36
N ALA A 103 -2.93 -29.25 -9.87
CA ALA A 103 -3.41 -30.48 -9.27
C ALA A 103 -3.42 -31.69 -10.22
N LYS A 104 -3.52 -31.45 -11.52
CA LYS A 104 -3.35 -32.49 -12.55
C LYS A 104 -1.93 -33.09 -12.56
N LYS A 105 -0.92 -32.32 -12.14
CA LYS A 105 0.49 -32.70 -12.16
C LYS A 105 1.06 -33.02 -10.78
N GLU A 106 0.32 -32.67 -9.72
CA GLU A 106 0.68 -32.92 -8.33
C GLU A 106 -0.54 -33.39 -7.54
N PRO A 107 -0.72 -34.72 -7.39
CA PRO A 107 -1.89 -35.31 -6.72
C PRO A 107 -2.05 -34.97 -5.26
N ARG A 108 -0.95 -34.57 -4.57
CA ARG A 108 -0.95 -34.23 -3.14
C ARG A 108 -1.52 -32.84 -2.84
N LEU A 109 -1.80 -32.04 -3.86
CA LEU A 109 -2.31 -30.69 -3.67
C LEU A 109 -3.75 -30.70 -3.17
N ARG A 110 -4.03 -29.90 -2.15
CA ARG A 110 -5.36 -29.55 -1.63
C ARG A 110 -5.49 -28.03 -1.56
N LEU A 111 -6.67 -27.51 -1.85
CA LEU A 111 -6.97 -26.08 -1.76
C LEU A 111 -7.98 -25.82 -0.66
N LEU A 112 -7.63 -24.93 0.27
CA LEU A 112 -8.47 -24.48 1.37
C LEU A 112 -8.91 -23.03 1.12
N LEU A 113 -10.22 -22.84 1.01
CA LEU A 113 -10.84 -21.52 0.85
C LEU A 113 -11.66 -21.20 2.10
N ALA A 114 -11.15 -20.31 2.94
CA ALA A 114 -11.85 -19.84 4.13
C ALA A 114 -12.55 -18.51 3.85
N GLY A 115 -13.81 -18.42 4.24
CA GLY A 115 -14.64 -17.24 4.06
C GLY A 115 -15.99 -17.55 3.45
N ALA A 116 -16.69 -16.49 3.06
CA ALA A 116 -17.99 -16.54 2.43
C ALA A 116 -18.18 -15.33 1.50
N GLY A 117 -19.18 -15.39 0.63
CA GLY A 117 -19.54 -14.27 -0.24
C GLY A 117 -20.45 -14.65 -1.39
N ALA A 118 -20.80 -13.63 -2.18
CA ALA A 118 -21.77 -13.79 -3.25
C ALA A 118 -21.35 -14.77 -4.38
N GLU A 119 -20.04 -15.04 -4.49
CA GLU A 119 -19.50 -15.92 -5.53
C GLU A 119 -19.36 -17.38 -5.10
N GLU A 120 -19.72 -17.74 -3.86
CA GLU A 120 -19.49 -19.10 -3.34
C GLU A 120 -20.08 -20.20 -4.22
N GLU A 121 -21.37 -20.09 -4.61
CA GLU A 121 -22.03 -21.08 -5.44
C GLU A 121 -21.38 -21.22 -6.84
N MET A 122 -20.97 -20.09 -7.41
CA MET A 122 -20.24 -20.07 -8.68
C MET A 122 -18.89 -20.77 -8.54
N LEU A 123 -18.16 -20.51 -7.46
CA LEU A 123 -16.85 -21.15 -7.20
C LEU A 123 -16.99 -22.65 -6.97
N ARG A 124 -18.01 -23.10 -6.26
CA ARG A 124 -18.30 -24.53 -6.07
C ARG A 124 -18.63 -25.20 -7.39
N THR A 125 -19.42 -24.54 -8.25
CA THR A 125 -19.73 -25.03 -9.60
C THR A 125 -18.47 -25.11 -10.46
N LEU A 126 -17.65 -24.07 -10.45
CA LEU A 126 -16.39 -24.05 -11.17
C LEU A 126 -15.43 -25.16 -10.72
N ALA A 127 -15.35 -25.46 -9.42
CA ALA A 127 -14.54 -26.56 -8.92
C ALA A 127 -15.00 -27.93 -9.46
N LYS A 128 -16.31 -28.11 -9.63
CA LYS A 128 -16.89 -29.32 -10.26
C LYS A 128 -16.55 -29.41 -11.76
N GLU A 129 -16.75 -28.32 -12.50
CA GLU A 129 -16.39 -28.23 -13.91
C GLU A 129 -14.92 -28.50 -14.20
N LEU A 130 -14.03 -28.05 -13.29
CA LEU A 130 -12.59 -28.28 -13.37
C LEU A 130 -12.18 -29.69 -12.93
N GLY A 131 -13.08 -30.48 -12.34
CA GLY A 131 -12.82 -31.84 -11.86
C GLY A 131 -11.92 -31.90 -10.63
N VAL A 132 -12.00 -30.89 -9.72
CA VAL A 132 -11.18 -30.78 -8.52
C VAL A 132 -11.99 -30.64 -7.23
N SER A 133 -13.29 -30.92 -7.25
CA SER A 133 -14.18 -30.78 -6.08
C SER A 133 -13.75 -31.60 -4.88
N ASP A 134 -13.11 -32.74 -5.10
CA ASP A 134 -12.57 -33.63 -4.06
C ASP A 134 -11.31 -33.08 -3.39
N ARG A 135 -10.72 -32.05 -3.98
CA ARG A 135 -9.47 -31.42 -3.51
C ARG A 135 -9.62 -29.96 -3.10
N VAL A 136 -10.82 -29.37 -3.27
CA VAL A 136 -11.11 -27.99 -2.90
C VAL A 136 -12.08 -27.96 -1.73
N HIS A 137 -11.65 -27.42 -0.62
CA HIS A 137 -12.40 -27.41 0.63
C HIS A 137 -12.78 -25.98 1.01
N PHE A 138 -14.07 -25.74 1.12
CA PHE A 138 -14.65 -24.46 1.56
C PHE A 138 -14.95 -24.60 3.05
N THR A 139 -14.17 -23.92 3.90
CA THR A 139 -14.33 -24.04 5.38
C THR A 139 -15.44 -23.14 5.92
N GLY A 140 -16.00 -22.25 5.10
CA GLY A 140 -16.88 -21.20 5.58
C GLY A 140 -16.10 -20.09 6.31
N TRP A 141 -16.83 -19.26 7.03
CA TRP A 141 -16.25 -18.21 7.86
C TRP A 141 -15.48 -18.79 9.03
N LEU A 142 -14.28 -18.28 9.27
CA LEU A 142 -13.46 -18.65 10.43
C LEU A 142 -13.35 -17.44 11.35
N ASP A 143 -13.66 -17.61 12.63
CA ASP A 143 -13.44 -16.58 13.65
C ASP A 143 -11.95 -16.43 13.97
N ASP A 144 -11.20 -17.54 13.90
CA ASP A 144 -9.76 -17.59 14.04
C ASP A 144 -9.12 -18.10 12.75
N THR A 145 -8.52 -17.20 11.98
CA THR A 145 -7.79 -17.54 10.75
C THR A 145 -6.37 -18.02 11.02
N GLU A 146 -5.85 -17.88 12.23
CA GLU A 146 -4.48 -18.28 12.57
C GLU A 146 -4.25 -19.77 12.40
N ALA A 147 -5.24 -20.59 12.80
CA ALA A 147 -5.17 -22.04 12.63
C ALA A 147 -5.13 -22.46 11.16
N LEU A 148 -5.83 -21.74 10.28
CA LEU A 148 -5.72 -21.94 8.84
C LEU A 148 -4.29 -21.70 8.37
N TYR A 149 -3.73 -20.47 8.62
CA TYR A 149 -2.39 -20.15 8.15
C TYR A 149 -1.31 -21.04 8.77
N ALA A 150 -1.47 -21.46 10.03
CA ALA A 150 -0.60 -22.45 10.65
C ALA A 150 -0.62 -23.82 9.97
N SER A 151 -1.72 -24.12 9.24
CA SER A 151 -1.91 -25.39 8.56
C SER A 151 -1.48 -25.37 7.08
N LEU A 152 -1.29 -24.18 6.47
CA LEU A 152 -0.94 -24.04 5.06
C LEU A 152 0.55 -24.29 4.79
N ASP A 153 0.83 -24.86 3.62
CA ASP A 153 2.16 -24.95 3.02
C ASP A 153 2.39 -23.80 2.03
N ILE A 154 1.33 -23.24 1.42
CA ILE A 154 1.38 -22.16 0.42
C ILE A 154 0.17 -21.25 0.62
N CYS A 155 0.40 -19.96 0.79
CA CYS A 155 -0.69 -18.97 0.79
C CYS A 155 -0.88 -18.38 -0.60
N LEU A 156 -2.12 -18.30 -1.07
CA LEU A 156 -2.49 -17.79 -2.38
C LEU A 156 -3.28 -16.48 -2.27
N LEU A 157 -2.94 -15.49 -3.12
CA LEU A 157 -3.67 -14.23 -3.23
C LEU A 157 -3.79 -13.83 -4.70
N THR A 158 -4.97 -13.98 -5.29
CA THR A 158 -5.22 -13.71 -6.72
C THR A 158 -5.99 -12.41 -6.98
N SER A 159 -6.08 -11.56 -5.98
CA SER A 159 -6.90 -10.34 -6.03
C SER A 159 -6.58 -9.43 -7.22
N LEU A 160 -7.61 -8.81 -7.79
CA LEU A 160 -7.48 -7.79 -8.84
C LEU A 160 -7.09 -6.42 -8.29
N SER A 161 -7.30 -6.19 -6.99
CA SER A 161 -6.96 -4.94 -6.31
C SER A 161 -6.77 -5.18 -4.83
N GLU A 162 -5.66 -4.69 -4.29
CA GLU A 162 -5.36 -4.68 -2.86
C GLU A 162 -4.83 -3.31 -2.44
N THR A 163 -5.10 -2.94 -1.21
CA THR A 163 -4.42 -1.79 -0.58
C THR A 163 -3.19 -2.25 0.18
N PHE A 164 -3.40 -3.11 1.18
CA PHE A 164 -2.35 -3.80 1.93
C PHE A 164 -3.00 -5.03 2.60
N PRO A 165 -2.84 -6.25 2.03
CA PRO A 165 -3.63 -7.42 2.43
C PRO A 165 -3.08 -8.09 3.70
N TYR A 166 -3.94 -8.24 4.72
CA TYR A 166 -3.60 -8.97 5.95
C TYR A 166 -3.28 -10.45 5.70
N ALA A 167 -3.91 -11.08 4.70
CA ALA A 167 -3.64 -12.48 4.36
C ALA A 167 -2.15 -12.80 4.18
N LEU A 168 -1.37 -11.84 3.63
CA LEU A 168 0.08 -12.02 3.45
C LEU A 168 0.86 -11.84 4.75
N THR A 169 0.45 -10.93 5.63
CA THR A 169 1.08 -10.75 6.94
C THR A 169 0.74 -11.89 7.90
N ASP A 170 -0.47 -12.43 7.80
CA ASP A 170 -0.89 -13.62 8.55
C ASP A 170 -0.08 -14.85 8.09
N ALA A 171 0.06 -15.05 6.78
CA ALA A 171 0.94 -16.09 6.23
C ALA A 171 2.39 -15.93 6.71
N ALA A 172 2.90 -14.69 6.72
CA ALA A 172 4.25 -14.37 7.19
C ALA A 172 4.47 -14.77 8.65
N LYS A 173 3.49 -14.59 9.54
CA LYS A 173 3.56 -14.97 10.95
C LYS A 173 3.92 -16.47 11.11
N TYR A 174 3.39 -17.30 10.22
CA TYR A 174 3.59 -18.76 10.20
C TYR A 174 4.70 -19.23 9.25
N ARG A 175 5.47 -18.33 8.63
CA ARG A 175 6.49 -18.61 7.62
C ARG A 175 5.94 -19.35 6.40
N VAL A 176 4.67 -19.13 6.08
CA VAL A 176 4.04 -19.69 4.89
C VAL A 176 4.46 -18.83 3.68
N PRO A 177 5.07 -19.43 2.65
CA PRO A 177 5.42 -18.71 1.42
C PRO A 177 4.15 -18.30 0.69
N VAL A 178 4.22 -17.19 -0.03
CA VAL A 178 3.06 -16.61 -0.72
C VAL A 178 3.25 -16.62 -2.23
N ILE A 179 2.16 -16.88 -2.96
CA ILE A 179 2.03 -16.58 -4.39
C ILE A 179 0.93 -15.53 -4.49
N ALA A 180 1.25 -14.34 -4.97
CA ALA A 180 0.33 -13.21 -4.95
C ALA A 180 0.32 -12.43 -6.27
N THR A 181 -0.83 -11.83 -6.60
CA THR A 181 -0.90 -10.87 -7.72
C THR A 181 -0.17 -9.56 -7.37
N ALA A 182 0.61 -9.03 -8.33
CA ALA A 182 1.38 -7.81 -8.18
C ALA A 182 0.48 -6.55 -8.28
N VAL A 183 -0.44 -6.37 -7.33
CA VAL A 183 -1.41 -5.27 -7.33
C VAL A 183 -1.33 -4.42 -6.06
N GLY A 184 -1.57 -3.13 -6.19
CA GLY A 184 -1.64 -2.19 -5.06
C GLY A 184 -0.39 -2.23 -4.17
N GLY A 185 -0.57 -2.45 -2.88
CA GLY A 185 0.51 -2.54 -1.90
C GLY A 185 1.19 -3.91 -1.81
N VAL A 186 0.79 -4.92 -2.58
CA VAL A 186 1.41 -6.26 -2.55
C VAL A 186 2.90 -6.23 -2.89
N PRO A 187 3.36 -5.53 -3.96
CA PRO A 187 4.80 -5.45 -4.27
C PRO A 187 5.62 -4.68 -3.22
N GLU A 188 4.96 -3.91 -2.35
CA GLU A 188 5.64 -3.21 -1.26
C GLU A 188 5.97 -4.16 -0.09
N LEU A 189 5.16 -5.22 0.10
CA LEU A 189 5.39 -6.27 1.10
C LEU A 189 6.23 -7.43 0.55
N VAL A 190 5.99 -7.84 -0.70
CA VAL A 190 6.58 -9.03 -1.31
C VAL A 190 7.46 -8.63 -2.49
N GLU A 191 8.75 -8.88 -2.38
CA GLU A 191 9.69 -8.82 -3.50
C GLU A 191 9.76 -10.19 -4.17
N ASN A 192 9.54 -10.21 -5.49
CA ASN A 192 9.45 -11.46 -6.27
C ASN A 192 10.72 -12.29 -6.17
N GLY A 193 10.58 -13.58 -5.87
CA GLY A 193 11.67 -14.53 -5.72
C GLY A 193 12.49 -14.41 -4.41
N VAL A 194 12.20 -13.40 -3.58
CA VAL A 194 12.86 -13.16 -2.29
C VAL A 194 11.94 -13.44 -1.11
N HIS A 195 10.74 -12.83 -1.12
CA HIS A 195 9.75 -12.92 -0.04
C HIS A 195 8.51 -13.73 -0.42
N GLY A 196 8.40 -14.16 -1.67
CA GLY A 196 7.30 -14.88 -2.28
C GLY A 196 7.39 -14.82 -3.79
N LEU A 197 6.37 -15.32 -4.48
CA LEU A 197 6.28 -15.28 -5.94
C LEU A 197 5.16 -14.31 -6.34
N LEU A 198 5.43 -13.44 -7.31
CA LEU A 198 4.47 -12.46 -7.81
C LEU A 198 4.07 -12.79 -9.24
N ILE A 199 2.76 -12.77 -9.48
CA ILE A 199 2.15 -13.02 -10.78
C ILE A 199 1.34 -11.79 -11.25
N ALA A 200 1.05 -11.73 -12.54
CA ALA A 200 0.10 -10.76 -13.07
C ALA A 200 -1.35 -11.14 -12.68
N PRO A 201 -2.27 -10.17 -12.49
CA PRO A 201 -3.69 -10.47 -12.30
C PRO A 201 -4.25 -11.31 -13.44
N GLY A 202 -5.01 -12.36 -13.12
CA GLY A 202 -5.61 -13.26 -14.08
C GLY A 202 -4.66 -14.29 -14.71
N ASP A 203 -3.37 -14.28 -14.38
CA ASP A 203 -2.38 -15.21 -14.96
C ASP A 203 -2.45 -16.59 -14.31
N THR A 204 -3.38 -17.39 -14.79
CA THR A 204 -3.63 -18.77 -14.36
C THR A 204 -2.43 -19.69 -14.63
N ALA A 205 -1.68 -19.43 -15.72
CA ALA A 205 -0.56 -20.27 -16.12
C ALA A 205 0.64 -20.07 -15.20
N ALA A 206 0.99 -18.81 -14.90
CA ALA A 206 2.03 -18.49 -13.92
C ALA A 206 1.64 -19.02 -12.53
N LEU A 207 0.40 -18.83 -12.09
CA LEU A 207 -0.08 -19.37 -10.82
C LEU A 207 0.11 -20.89 -10.72
N ALA A 208 -0.28 -21.63 -11.76
CA ALA A 208 -0.14 -23.09 -11.79
C ALA A 208 1.34 -23.50 -11.74
N SER A 209 2.21 -22.81 -12.47
CA SER A 209 3.66 -23.05 -12.47
C SER A 209 4.27 -22.82 -11.09
N ASP A 210 3.90 -21.72 -10.44
CA ASP A 210 4.42 -21.34 -9.14
C ASP A 210 3.92 -22.28 -8.03
N ILE A 211 2.64 -22.69 -8.08
CA ILE A 211 2.12 -23.74 -7.18
C ILE A 211 2.93 -25.03 -7.33
N LEU A 212 3.22 -25.47 -8.55
CA LEU A 212 4.00 -26.67 -8.80
C LEU A 212 5.43 -26.51 -8.27
N THR A 213 6.06 -25.37 -8.50
CA THR A 213 7.41 -25.07 -8.02
C THR A 213 7.47 -25.17 -6.49
N LEU A 214 6.58 -24.47 -5.79
CA LEU A 214 6.56 -24.51 -4.33
C LEU A 214 6.09 -25.86 -3.78
N SER A 215 5.23 -26.60 -4.48
CA SER A 215 4.79 -27.92 -4.00
C SER A 215 5.92 -28.95 -4.00
N ARG A 216 6.86 -28.83 -4.93
CA ARG A 216 7.97 -29.77 -5.13
C ARG A 216 9.25 -29.42 -4.40
N ASP A 217 9.38 -28.16 -3.96
CA ASP A 217 10.60 -27.66 -3.31
C ASP A 217 10.33 -27.15 -1.88
N PRO A 218 10.42 -28.03 -0.87
CA PRO A 218 10.26 -27.64 0.54
C PRO A 218 11.31 -26.62 1.01
N ALA A 219 12.54 -26.70 0.47
CA ALA A 219 13.61 -25.78 0.86
C ALA A 219 13.32 -24.36 0.38
N LEU A 220 12.77 -24.23 -0.84
CA LEU A 220 12.33 -22.94 -1.37
C LEU A 220 11.15 -22.38 -0.54
N ARG A 221 10.18 -23.23 -0.14
CA ARG A 221 9.09 -22.80 0.75
C ARG A 221 9.64 -22.21 2.05
N GLU A 222 10.53 -22.93 2.74
CA GLU A 222 11.12 -22.47 3.99
C GLU A 222 11.93 -21.18 3.80
N LYS A 223 12.71 -21.08 2.73
CA LYS A 223 13.48 -19.87 2.40
C LYS A 223 12.60 -18.66 2.22
N LEU A 224 11.59 -18.73 1.36
CA LEU A 224 10.69 -17.61 1.07
C LEU A 224 9.85 -17.22 2.28
N GLY A 225 9.27 -18.19 2.99
CA GLY A 225 8.47 -17.96 4.17
C GLY A 225 9.26 -17.34 5.32
N THR A 226 10.51 -17.77 5.53
CA THR A 226 11.40 -17.18 6.54
C THR A 226 11.78 -15.75 6.17
N ALA A 227 12.11 -15.48 4.90
CA ALA A 227 12.41 -14.12 4.44
C ALA A 227 11.21 -13.19 4.57
N LEU A 228 10.01 -13.65 4.19
CA LEU A 228 8.77 -12.89 4.34
C LEU A 228 8.49 -12.54 5.80
N ARG A 229 8.64 -13.52 6.71
CA ARG A 229 8.48 -13.28 8.15
C ARG A 229 9.46 -12.25 8.68
N ALA A 230 10.74 -12.36 8.31
CA ALA A 230 11.78 -11.44 8.77
C ALA A 230 11.47 -9.99 8.31
N ARG A 231 11.07 -9.82 7.06
CA ARG A 231 10.66 -8.51 6.53
C ARG A 231 9.43 -7.98 7.23
N THR A 232 8.40 -8.80 7.40
CA THR A 232 7.14 -8.38 8.04
C THR A 232 7.39 -7.96 9.49
N ALA A 233 8.18 -8.71 10.24
CA ALA A 233 8.52 -8.36 11.63
C ALA A 233 9.28 -7.03 11.73
N LYS A 234 10.15 -6.74 10.77
CA LYS A 234 10.97 -5.52 10.75
C LYS A 234 10.19 -4.28 10.31
N GLU A 235 9.43 -4.40 9.21
CA GLU A 235 8.90 -3.24 8.48
C GLU A 235 7.38 -3.08 8.64
N PHE A 236 6.66 -4.16 8.94
CA PHE A 236 5.19 -4.23 8.94
C PHE A 236 4.64 -4.81 10.26
N SER A 237 5.36 -4.65 11.37
CA SER A 237 4.86 -5.00 12.70
C SER A 237 3.95 -3.89 13.27
N LEU A 238 3.12 -4.24 14.27
CA LEU A 238 2.35 -3.24 15.01
C LEU A 238 3.25 -2.15 15.61
N SER A 239 4.44 -2.52 16.08
CA SER A 239 5.42 -1.57 16.63
C SER A 239 5.91 -0.59 15.56
N ALA A 240 6.22 -1.08 14.36
CA ALA A 240 6.64 -0.25 13.23
C ALA A 240 5.51 0.70 12.79
N MET A 241 4.26 0.19 12.71
CA MET A 241 3.08 1.00 12.42
C MET A 241 2.88 2.11 13.47
N ALA A 242 2.88 1.77 14.76
CA ALA A 242 2.68 2.72 15.85
C ALA A 242 3.78 3.80 15.91
N LEU A 243 5.04 3.42 15.67
CA LEU A 243 6.15 4.37 15.58
C LEU A 243 5.92 5.36 14.43
N ARG A 244 5.54 4.86 13.27
CA ARG A 244 5.28 5.69 12.09
C ARG A 244 4.09 6.62 12.28
N GLU A 245 3.00 6.15 12.87
CA GLU A 245 1.84 6.98 13.24
C GLU A 245 2.23 8.09 14.21
N LYS A 246 3.03 7.78 15.24
CA LYS A 246 3.53 8.76 16.20
C LYS A 246 4.37 9.86 15.54
N GLU A 247 5.24 9.49 14.59
CA GLU A 247 6.01 10.46 13.80
C GLU A 247 5.10 11.39 12.98
N ILE A 248 4.11 10.82 12.30
CA ILE A 248 3.15 11.58 11.50
C ILE A 248 2.31 12.51 12.38
N CYS A 249 1.80 12.02 13.51
CA CYS A 249 1.06 12.84 14.46
C CYS A 249 1.92 14.02 14.95
N ARG A 250 3.18 13.78 15.29
CA ARG A 250 4.11 14.85 15.66
C ARG A 250 4.32 15.86 14.53
N ALA A 251 4.50 15.40 13.30
CA ALA A 251 4.69 16.26 12.13
C ALA A 251 3.45 17.10 11.82
N VAL A 252 2.25 16.53 12.00
CA VAL A 252 0.97 17.21 11.72
C VAL A 252 0.56 18.17 12.84
N LEU A 253 0.75 17.77 14.11
CA LEU A 253 0.36 18.55 15.29
C LEU A 253 1.38 19.58 15.73
N SER A 254 2.65 19.42 15.33
CA SER A 254 3.68 20.45 15.61
C SER A 254 3.27 21.76 14.94
N PRO A 255 3.39 22.90 15.63
CA PRO A 255 3.17 24.20 15.02
C PRO A 255 4.07 24.30 13.80
N ARG A 256 3.48 24.59 12.63
CA ARG A 256 4.19 24.68 11.36
C ARG A 256 5.33 25.69 11.51
N ARG A 257 6.53 25.21 11.41
CA ARG A 257 7.68 26.07 11.16
C ARG A 257 7.67 26.33 9.64
N GLU A 258 7.17 27.48 9.26
CA GLU A 258 7.05 27.85 7.85
C GLU A 258 8.11 28.90 7.51
N ILE A 259 8.78 28.71 6.38
CA ILE A 259 9.66 29.69 5.77
C ILE A 259 8.98 30.21 4.53
N VAL A 260 8.79 31.51 4.42
CA VAL A 260 8.30 32.15 3.22
C VAL A 260 9.48 32.69 2.45
N ILE A 261 9.61 32.31 1.19
CA ILE A 261 10.66 32.83 0.29
C ILE A 261 10.00 33.78 -0.71
N ALA A 262 10.51 35.00 -0.75
CA ALA A 262 10.05 36.03 -1.66
C ALA A 262 11.20 36.43 -2.62
N GLY A 263 10.88 36.55 -3.90
CA GLY A 263 11.84 36.91 -4.96
C GLY A 263 11.13 37.06 -6.30
N ALA A 264 11.86 37.38 -7.36
CA ALA A 264 11.32 37.50 -8.73
C ALA A 264 11.18 36.13 -9.40
N TYR A 265 10.59 35.17 -8.71
CA TYR A 265 10.44 33.79 -9.18
C TYR A 265 9.24 33.62 -10.14
N GLY A 266 9.38 32.70 -11.09
CA GLY A 266 8.35 32.46 -12.10
C GLY A 266 8.30 33.53 -13.20
N CYS A 267 9.30 34.41 -13.29
CA CYS A 267 9.42 35.42 -14.35
C CYS A 267 10.25 34.95 -15.55
N GLY A 268 10.80 33.74 -15.52
CA GLY A 268 11.67 33.20 -16.57
C GLY A 268 13.12 33.65 -16.45
N ASN A 269 13.52 34.33 -15.38
CA ASN A 269 14.90 34.68 -15.11
C ASN A 269 15.67 33.49 -14.54
N ARG A 270 16.60 32.96 -15.35
CA ARG A 270 17.37 31.74 -14.99
C ARG A 270 18.23 31.92 -13.74
N GLY A 271 18.75 33.14 -13.48
CA GLY A 271 19.55 33.45 -12.30
C GLY A 271 18.72 33.35 -11.01
N ASP A 272 17.52 33.91 -11.02
CA ASP A 272 16.62 33.86 -9.85
C ASP A 272 16.12 32.44 -9.59
N GLU A 273 15.82 31.66 -10.66
CA GLU A 273 15.42 30.27 -10.54
C GLU A 273 16.54 29.38 -9.95
N LEU A 274 17.80 29.60 -10.36
CA LEU A 274 18.96 28.90 -9.80
C LEU A 274 19.22 29.27 -8.34
N MET A 275 19.01 30.54 -7.98
CA MET A 275 19.10 31.00 -6.59
C MET A 275 18.03 30.33 -5.72
N LEU A 276 16.78 30.23 -6.22
CA LEU A 276 15.70 29.53 -5.54
C LEU A 276 16.06 28.05 -5.32
N GLU A 277 16.59 27.39 -6.32
CA GLU A 277 17.00 25.97 -6.25
C GLU A 277 18.05 25.76 -5.12
N ASN A 278 19.05 26.62 -5.06
CA ASN A 278 20.07 26.57 -4.02
C ASN A 278 19.48 26.85 -2.63
N LEU A 279 18.64 27.89 -2.49
CA LEU A 279 17.98 28.21 -1.23
C LEU A 279 17.10 27.05 -0.72
N LEU A 280 16.40 26.39 -1.63
CA LEU A 280 15.56 25.23 -1.28
C LEU A 280 16.39 24.01 -0.89
N ARG A 281 17.48 23.73 -1.61
CA ARG A 281 18.41 22.65 -1.28
C ARG A 281 19.01 22.85 0.10
N ASP A 282 19.57 24.03 0.34
CA ASP A 282 20.28 24.36 1.57
C ASP A 282 19.29 24.49 2.75
N GLY A 283 18.12 25.08 2.51
CA GLY A 283 17.04 25.18 3.50
C GLY A 283 16.49 23.83 3.94
N ARG A 284 16.31 22.89 2.98
CA ARG A 284 15.88 21.51 3.30
C ARG A 284 16.94 20.74 4.07
N ALA A 285 18.22 20.99 3.80
CA ALA A 285 19.32 20.37 4.56
C ALA A 285 19.42 20.94 5.99
N ALA A 286 19.24 22.25 6.15
CA ALA A 286 19.38 22.93 7.44
C ALA A 286 18.14 22.79 8.35
N ALA A 287 16.94 22.71 7.75
CA ALA A 287 15.66 22.68 8.48
C ALA A 287 14.64 21.79 7.76
N PRO A 288 14.84 20.47 7.74
CA PRO A 288 14.00 19.53 7.01
C PRO A 288 12.54 19.50 7.52
N GLU A 289 12.31 19.95 8.76
CA GLU A 289 10.97 20.02 9.37
C GLU A 289 10.19 21.29 8.96
N CYS A 290 10.82 22.25 8.26
CA CYS A 290 10.18 23.49 7.87
C CYS A 290 9.41 23.33 6.54
N ALA A 291 8.14 23.76 6.53
CA ALA A 291 7.41 23.94 5.29
C ALA A 291 7.91 25.19 4.57
N VAL A 292 8.05 25.12 3.27
CA VAL A 292 8.50 26.27 2.46
C VAL A 292 7.38 26.72 1.55
N THR A 293 7.05 28.01 1.61
CA THR A 293 6.15 28.67 0.66
C THR A 293 6.92 29.68 -0.18
N VAL A 294 6.87 29.57 -1.48
CA VAL A 294 7.52 30.49 -2.43
C VAL A 294 6.49 31.45 -3.01
N LEU A 295 6.76 32.74 -2.94
CA LEU A 295 5.99 33.74 -3.67
C LEU A 295 6.47 33.80 -5.12
N SER A 296 5.58 33.62 -6.08
CA SER A 296 5.92 33.48 -7.50
C SER A 296 4.90 34.15 -8.41
N HIS A 297 5.36 34.59 -9.56
CA HIS A 297 4.50 35.05 -10.65
C HIS A 297 3.74 33.90 -11.33
N ARG A 298 4.29 32.68 -11.29
CA ARG A 298 3.69 31.44 -11.82
C ARG A 298 3.61 30.34 -10.77
N PRO A 299 2.73 30.49 -9.77
CA PRO A 299 2.73 29.59 -8.60
C PRO A 299 2.59 28.11 -8.94
N LYS A 300 1.74 27.78 -9.92
CA LYS A 300 1.52 26.38 -10.32
C LYS A 300 2.78 25.73 -10.92
N GLU A 301 3.52 26.48 -11.71
CA GLU A 301 4.77 26.03 -12.35
C GLU A 301 5.87 25.89 -11.29
N THR A 302 6.05 26.92 -10.44
CA THR A 302 7.01 26.90 -9.33
C THR A 302 6.75 25.75 -8.37
N ALA A 303 5.48 25.53 -7.98
CA ALA A 303 5.10 24.44 -7.11
C ALA A 303 5.45 23.06 -7.69
N ARG A 304 5.22 22.85 -8.98
CA ARG A 304 5.54 21.59 -9.68
C ARG A 304 7.04 21.36 -9.81
N ARG A 305 7.77 22.41 -10.21
CA ARG A 305 9.19 22.31 -10.52
C ARG A 305 10.03 22.05 -9.26
N PHE A 306 9.71 22.74 -8.17
CA PHE A 306 10.52 22.73 -6.97
C PHE A 306 9.93 21.91 -5.81
N ASP A 307 8.76 21.33 -6.01
CA ASP A 307 8.02 20.56 -5.00
C ASP A 307 7.81 21.35 -3.69
N VAL A 308 7.25 22.55 -3.81
CA VAL A 308 6.99 23.49 -2.70
C VAL A 308 5.56 24.02 -2.75
N ASP A 309 5.05 24.54 -1.64
CA ASP A 309 3.88 25.41 -1.68
C ASP A 309 4.25 26.72 -2.42
N SER A 310 3.38 27.22 -3.27
CA SER A 310 3.62 28.50 -3.94
C SER A 310 2.36 29.34 -3.99
N LEU A 311 2.53 30.64 -3.79
CA LEU A 311 1.47 31.63 -3.83
C LEU A 311 1.79 32.71 -4.87
N TYR A 312 0.72 33.23 -5.49
CA TYR A 312 0.88 34.40 -6.34
C TYR A 312 1.29 35.61 -5.48
N TYR A 313 2.33 36.30 -5.90
CA TYR A 313 2.98 37.37 -5.11
C TYR A 313 2.08 38.55 -4.77
N LEU A 314 0.97 38.77 -5.52
CA LEU A 314 -0.06 39.80 -5.21
C LEU A 314 -1.25 39.22 -4.42
N ASN A 315 -1.26 37.96 -4.05
CA ASN A 315 -2.33 37.40 -3.22
C ASN A 315 -2.11 37.75 -1.74
N VAL A 316 -2.26 39.05 -1.43
CA VAL A 316 -2.00 39.60 -0.10
C VAL A 316 -2.77 38.88 1.02
N PRO A 317 -4.06 38.51 0.88
CA PRO A 317 -4.77 37.80 1.93
C PRO A 317 -4.17 36.43 2.23
N ALA A 318 -3.76 35.68 1.21
CA ALA A 318 -3.13 34.39 1.37
C ALA A 318 -1.73 34.51 1.95
N ILE A 319 -0.94 35.49 1.49
CA ILE A 319 0.40 35.77 2.02
C ILE A 319 0.31 36.17 3.49
N ARG A 320 -0.58 37.09 3.87
CA ARG A 320 -0.79 37.49 5.27
C ARG A 320 -1.14 36.31 6.17
N ARG A 321 -1.94 35.37 5.68
CA ARG A 321 -2.28 34.15 6.42
C ARG A 321 -1.06 33.28 6.65
N ARG A 322 -0.20 33.12 5.63
CA ARG A 322 1.04 32.35 5.74
C ARG A 322 2.06 33.02 6.65
N MET A 323 2.20 34.31 6.54
CA MET A 323 3.11 35.09 7.41
C MET A 323 2.80 34.99 8.90
N LYS A 324 1.54 34.71 9.29
CA LYS A 324 1.19 34.50 10.70
C LYS A 324 1.81 33.24 11.30
N SER A 325 2.08 32.24 10.47
CA SER A 325 2.73 30.97 10.88
C SER A 325 4.20 30.89 10.45
N ALA A 326 4.70 31.87 9.69
CA ALA A 326 6.05 31.90 9.21
C ALA A 326 7.04 32.22 10.33
N ARG A 327 8.11 31.44 10.44
CA ARG A 327 9.26 31.70 11.31
C ARG A 327 10.29 32.63 10.69
N ALA A 328 10.35 32.60 9.37
CA ALA A 328 11.29 33.44 8.61
C ALA A 328 10.66 33.87 7.28
N LEU A 329 10.98 35.05 6.85
CA LEU A 329 10.80 35.54 5.51
C LEU A 329 12.19 35.71 4.91
N VAL A 330 12.45 34.97 3.85
CA VAL A 330 13.74 35.03 3.13
C VAL A 330 13.52 35.76 1.81
N PHE A 331 14.28 36.80 1.61
CA PHE A 331 14.34 37.49 0.33
C PHE A 331 15.52 36.94 -0.48
N GLY A 332 15.24 36.39 -1.66
CA GLY A 332 16.26 35.85 -2.52
C GLY A 332 15.88 36.03 -3.99
N GLY A 333 16.79 36.60 -4.77
CA GLY A 333 16.62 36.88 -6.19
C GLY A 333 15.74 38.10 -6.50
N GLY A 334 16.19 38.86 -7.51
CA GLY A 334 15.49 40.01 -8.04
C GLY A 334 15.48 41.28 -7.18
N ASN A 335 15.07 42.36 -7.79
CA ASN A 335 15.09 43.72 -7.22
C ASN A 335 13.84 44.06 -6.42
N LEU A 336 13.33 43.18 -5.57
CA LEU A 336 12.11 43.42 -4.79
C LEU A 336 12.22 44.57 -3.78
N LEU A 337 13.44 45.01 -3.46
CA LEU A 337 13.73 46.12 -2.53
C LEU A 337 14.59 47.22 -3.14
N GLN A 338 14.77 47.25 -4.47
CA GLN A 338 15.47 48.37 -5.09
C GLN A 338 14.51 49.54 -5.34
N ASP A 339 14.66 50.55 -4.51
CA ASP A 339 14.01 51.85 -4.69
C ASP A 339 14.66 52.72 -5.79
N ALA A 340 15.72 52.21 -6.42
CA ALA A 340 16.58 53.02 -7.30
C ALA A 340 16.06 53.28 -8.72
N THR A 341 15.00 52.59 -9.15
CA THR A 341 14.54 52.72 -10.57
C THR A 341 13.14 53.33 -10.72
N SER A 342 12.46 53.66 -9.66
CA SER A 342 11.08 54.24 -9.74
C SER A 342 11.05 55.78 -9.71
N ARG A 343 12.19 56.43 -9.67
CA ARG A 343 12.25 57.89 -9.77
C ARG A 343 13.03 58.27 -11.03
N ARG A 344 12.36 58.11 -12.19
CA ARG A 344 12.62 59.04 -13.36
C ARG A 344 11.62 58.77 -14.44
N SER A 345 10.94 59.84 -14.74
CA SER A 345 10.23 60.42 -15.88
C SER A 345 8.75 60.15 -15.85
#